data_97e91f6589e0e5f9f3da6e499303be2f
#
_entry.id   97e91f6589e0e5f9f3da6e499303be2f
#
_cell.length_a   1.000
_cell.length_b   1.000
_cell.length_c   1.000
_cell.angle_alpha   90.00
_cell.angle_beta   90.00
_cell.angle_gamma   90.00
#
_symmetry.space_group_name_H-M   'P 1'
#
loop_
_entity.id
_entity.type
_entity.pdbx_description
1 polymer ?
#
loop_
_entity_poly.entity_id
_entity_poly.type
_entity_poly.pdbx_seq_one_letter_code
_entity_poly.pdbx_strand_id
1 'polypeptide(L)'
;PTNKQAEMVTRHIRELCKQEKIIGQRDHQVIRTSNLYWTETQKQDQRNYERGMIIQSHQNMSNIKKGEKLTVSDFGKNDLIVQNSKGIKVTLPLDRASHFDVYRQDTIELAVGDHLRITKNGQDVNKQRLDNGKLLTIKQFNKDGSITAQHGIQKGAKEYRLPKGFSNLD
;
A
#
# COMPACT_ATOMS: atom_id res chain seq x y z
N PRO A 1 -3.42 21.51 4.28
CA PRO A 1 -4.67 20.77 4.04
C PRO A 1 -4.67 19.51 4.86
N THR A 2 -5.79 19.22 5.55
CA THR A 2 -5.95 17.93 6.24
C THR A 2 -6.08 16.82 5.20
N ASN A 3 -5.72 15.58 5.56
CA ASN A 3 -5.86 14.42 4.65
C ASN A 3 -7.29 14.31 4.09
N LYS A 4 -8.33 14.61 4.89
CA LYS A 4 -9.73 14.65 4.44
C LYS A 4 -9.99 15.69 3.34
N GLN A 5 -9.41 16.87 3.45
CA GLN A 5 -9.54 17.90 2.42
C GLN A 5 -8.87 17.49 1.11
N ALA A 6 -7.68 16.90 1.19
CA ALA A 6 -6.98 16.36 0.02
C ALA A 6 -7.80 15.26 -0.67
N GLU A 7 -8.39 14.34 0.10
CA GLU A 7 -9.25 13.28 -0.43
C GLU A 7 -10.53 13.82 -1.11
N MET A 8 -11.17 14.85 -0.52
CA MET A 8 -12.33 15.50 -1.14
C MET A 8 -11.98 16.16 -2.46
N VAL A 9 -10.86 16.90 -2.52
CA VAL A 9 -10.37 17.53 -3.75
C VAL A 9 -10.05 16.48 -4.81
N THR A 10 -9.36 15.42 -4.46
CA THR A 10 -9.03 14.32 -5.36
C THR A 10 -10.29 13.67 -5.94
N ARG A 11 -11.29 13.41 -5.10
CA ARG A 11 -12.57 12.84 -5.54
C ARG A 11 -13.27 13.76 -6.55
N HIS A 12 -13.35 15.06 -6.25
CA HIS A 12 -13.98 16.03 -7.15
C HIS A 12 -13.25 16.16 -8.49
N ILE A 13 -11.91 16.18 -8.46
CA ILE A 13 -11.10 16.18 -9.68
C ILE A 13 -11.37 14.91 -10.51
N ARG A 14 -11.43 13.72 -9.86
CA ARG A 14 -11.74 12.47 -10.57
C ARG A 14 -13.12 12.48 -11.22
N GLU A 15 -14.13 13.03 -10.54
CA GLU A 15 -15.47 13.18 -11.11
C GLU A 15 -15.46 14.06 -12.38
N LEU A 16 -14.77 15.19 -12.35
CA LEU A 16 -14.60 16.04 -13.52
C LEU A 16 -13.84 15.30 -14.65
N CYS A 17 -12.76 14.60 -14.34
CA CYS A 17 -12.01 13.82 -15.32
C CYS A 17 -12.87 12.72 -15.95
N LYS A 18 -13.81 12.12 -15.23
CA LYS A 18 -14.77 11.16 -15.80
C LYS A 18 -15.77 11.85 -16.72
N GLN A 19 -16.33 12.99 -16.32
CA GLN A 19 -17.26 13.77 -17.16
C GLN A 19 -16.61 14.16 -18.48
N GLU A 20 -15.36 14.60 -18.45
CA GLU A 20 -14.55 14.97 -19.62
C GLU A 20 -13.98 13.74 -20.38
N LYS A 21 -14.27 12.52 -19.91
CA LYS A 21 -13.76 11.24 -20.49
C LYS A 21 -12.23 11.16 -20.54
N ILE A 22 -11.54 11.85 -19.66
CA ILE A 22 -10.08 11.79 -19.50
C ILE A 22 -9.67 10.47 -18.86
N ILE A 23 -10.48 9.98 -17.91
CA ILE A 23 -10.32 8.66 -17.27
C ILE A 23 -11.55 7.79 -17.54
N GLY A 24 -11.38 6.46 -17.40
CA GLY A 24 -12.44 5.48 -17.62
C GLY A 24 -13.60 5.65 -16.65
N GLN A 25 -14.80 5.31 -17.11
CA GLN A 25 -16.03 5.42 -16.33
C GLN A 25 -16.16 4.35 -15.24
N ARG A 26 -15.50 3.20 -15.44
CA ARG A 26 -15.58 2.06 -14.52
C ARG A 26 -14.47 2.11 -13.49
N ASP A 27 -14.85 2.13 -12.22
CA ASP A 27 -13.94 2.01 -11.09
C ASP A 27 -13.65 0.54 -10.75
N HIS A 28 -12.43 0.30 -10.31
CA HIS A 28 -11.95 -0.96 -9.78
C HIS A 28 -11.41 -0.73 -8.36
N GLN A 29 -11.85 -1.54 -7.42
CA GLN A 29 -11.35 -1.48 -6.05
C GLN A 29 -9.97 -2.12 -5.97
N VAL A 30 -9.02 -1.38 -5.44
CA VAL A 30 -7.62 -1.80 -5.26
C VAL A 30 -7.20 -1.53 -3.81
N ILE A 31 -6.51 -2.50 -3.20
CA ILE A 31 -5.97 -2.32 -1.86
C ILE A 31 -4.70 -1.47 -1.95
N ARG A 32 -4.66 -0.38 -1.18
CA ARG A 32 -3.49 0.45 -0.99
C ARG A 32 -2.87 0.16 0.39
N THR A 33 -1.54 0.09 0.44
CA THR A 33 -0.78 -0.05 1.69
C THR A 33 0.07 1.19 1.89
N SER A 34 -0.28 1.99 2.89
CA SER A 34 0.37 3.26 3.21
C SER A 34 1.21 3.16 4.48
N ASN A 35 2.48 3.60 4.43
CA ASN A 35 3.31 3.75 5.63
C ASN A 35 2.75 4.90 6.49
N LEU A 36 2.60 4.68 7.78
CA LEU A 36 2.10 5.71 8.70
C LEU A 36 3.19 6.66 9.19
N TYR A 37 4.46 6.34 8.91
CA TYR A 37 5.62 7.16 9.31
C TYR A 37 5.62 7.54 10.79
N TRP A 38 5.14 6.64 11.65
CA TRP A 38 5.10 6.88 13.09
C TRP A 38 6.49 7.00 13.68
N THR A 39 6.63 7.92 14.61
CA THR A 39 7.82 8.02 15.47
C THR A 39 7.91 6.81 16.41
N GLU A 40 9.06 6.57 16.99
CA GLU A 40 9.25 5.48 17.97
C GLU A 40 8.27 5.59 19.14
N THR A 41 8.08 6.81 19.66
CA THR A 41 7.11 7.08 20.74
C THR A 41 5.68 6.70 20.33
N GLN A 42 5.27 7.03 19.09
CA GLN A 42 3.97 6.64 18.59
C GLN A 42 3.84 5.13 18.42
N LYS A 43 4.89 4.45 17.96
CA LYS A 43 4.94 2.99 17.83
C LYS A 43 4.94 2.27 19.20
N GLN A 44 5.42 2.91 20.24
CA GLN A 44 5.40 2.35 21.61
C GLN A 44 4.03 2.46 22.30
N ASP A 45 3.17 3.34 21.81
CA ASP A 45 1.82 3.49 22.37
C ASP A 45 0.83 2.54 21.70
N GLN A 46 0.44 1.49 22.43
CA GLN A 46 -0.50 0.47 21.97
C GLN A 46 -1.84 1.06 21.50
N ARG A 47 -2.28 2.20 22.06
CA ARG A 47 -3.55 2.85 21.74
C ARG A 47 -3.63 3.37 20.31
N ASN A 48 -2.48 3.55 19.66
CA ASN A 48 -2.41 3.99 18.26
C ASN A 48 -2.73 2.86 17.28
N TYR A 49 -2.69 1.59 17.72
CA TYR A 49 -2.87 0.45 16.83
C TYR A 49 -4.32 0.02 16.71
N GLU A 50 -4.66 -0.45 15.52
CA GLU A 50 -5.95 -1.05 15.19
C GLU A 50 -5.72 -2.46 14.62
N ARG A 51 -6.68 -3.36 14.85
CA ARG A 51 -6.66 -4.69 14.20
C ARG A 51 -6.65 -4.52 12.68
N GLY A 52 -5.87 -5.35 12.01
CA GLY A 52 -5.69 -5.27 10.55
C GLY A 52 -4.55 -4.38 10.08
N MET A 53 -3.95 -3.56 10.95
CA MET A 53 -2.73 -2.83 10.60
C MET A 53 -1.60 -3.81 10.29
N ILE A 54 -0.74 -3.41 9.34
CA ILE A 54 0.40 -4.23 8.92
C ILE A 54 1.67 -3.73 9.59
N ILE A 55 2.43 -4.64 10.14
CA ILE A 55 3.77 -4.42 10.68
C ILE A 55 4.77 -5.02 9.73
N GLN A 56 5.81 -4.30 9.37
CA GLN A 56 6.94 -4.84 8.63
C GLN A 56 8.23 -4.67 9.40
N SER A 57 8.88 -5.78 9.74
CA SER A 57 10.15 -5.79 10.45
C SER A 57 11.31 -5.40 9.55
N HIS A 58 12.24 -4.56 10.03
CA HIS A 58 13.50 -4.22 9.36
C HIS A 58 14.67 -5.06 9.89
N GLN A 59 14.50 -5.68 11.06
CA GLN A 59 15.53 -6.44 11.74
C GLN A 59 14.94 -7.75 12.24
N ASN A 60 15.81 -8.73 12.53
CA ASN A 60 15.38 -9.95 13.19
C ASN A 60 15.00 -9.64 14.65
N MET A 61 13.88 -10.15 15.08
CA MET A 61 13.42 -10.18 16.47
C MET A 61 13.14 -11.64 16.85
N SER A 62 12.98 -11.96 18.13
CA SER A 62 12.96 -13.33 18.67
C SER A 62 12.24 -14.38 17.80
N ASN A 63 11.03 -14.07 17.32
CA ASN A 63 10.21 -14.96 16.48
C ASN A 63 9.76 -14.30 15.17
N ILE A 64 10.39 -13.20 14.77
CA ILE A 64 10.02 -12.40 13.60
C ILE A 64 11.29 -12.16 12.77
N LYS A 65 11.25 -12.54 11.51
CA LYS A 65 12.37 -12.36 10.58
C LYS A 65 12.37 -10.97 9.96
N LYS A 66 13.56 -10.46 9.64
CA LYS A 66 13.71 -9.25 8.84
C LYS A 66 12.92 -9.35 7.53
N GLY A 67 12.15 -8.30 7.23
CA GLY A 67 11.31 -8.20 6.04
C GLY A 67 9.96 -8.90 6.16
N GLU A 68 9.71 -9.63 7.26
CA GLU A 68 8.43 -10.30 7.49
C GLU A 68 7.31 -9.27 7.66
N LYS A 69 6.18 -9.54 7.00
CA LYS A 69 4.94 -8.78 7.15
C LYS A 69 4.00 -9.52 8.09
N LEU A 70 3.48 -8.80 9.06
CA LEU A 70 2.61 -9.30 10.11
C LEU A 70 1.37 -8.43 10.18
N THR A 71 0.23 -9.02 10.52
CA THR A 71 -1.02 -8.29 10.72
C THR A 71 -1.34 -8.22 12.21
N VAL A 72 -1.68 -7.04 12.71
CA VAL A 72 -2.16 -6.87 14.09
C VAL A 72 -3.48 -7.61 14.24
N SER A 73 -3.49 -8.67 15.06
CA SER A 73 -4.66 -9.52 15.29
C SER A 73 -5.32 -9.22 16.62
N ASP A 74 -4.54 -8.88 17.65
CA ASP A 74 -5.04 -8.60 18.98
C ASP A 74 -4.04 -7.76 19.81
N PHE A 75 -4.40 -7.46 21.05
CA PHE A 75 -3.63 -6.64 21.99
C PHE A 75 -3.34 -7.43 23.26
N GLY A 76 -2.07 -7.44 23.68
CA GLY A 76 -1.65 -7.93 24.98
C GLY A 76 -1.66 -6.83 26.05
N LYS A 77 -0.96 -7.02 27.17
CA LYS A 77 -0.90 -6.02 28.23
C LYS A 77 -0.10 -4.76 27.84
N ASN A 78 1.07 -4.96 27.22
CA ASN A 78 1.94 -3.90 26.69
C ASN A 78 2.55 -4.28 25.33
N ASP A 79 1.98 -5.25 24.65
CA ASP A 79 2.48 -5.85 23.43
C ASP A 79 1.36 -5.99 22.41
N LEU A 80 1.71 -6.18 21.15
CA LEU A 80 0.76 -6.56 20.11
C LEU A 80 0.80 -8.08 19.89
N ILE A 81 -0.35 -8.65 19.65
CA ILE A 81 -0.46 -9.99 19.07
C ILE A 81 -0.57 -9.82 17.57
N VAL A 82 0.46 -10.25 16.85
CA VAL A 82 0.54 -10.13 15.39
C VAL A 82 0.53 -11.51 14.76
N GLN A 83 0.03 -11.59 13.54
CA GLN A 83 -0.13 -12.86 12.81
C GLN A 83 0.61 -12.77 11.48
N ASN A 84 1.35 -13.82 11.14
CA ASN A 84 2.01 -13.90 9.84
C ASN A 84 1.08 -14.47 8.74
N SER A 85 1.58 -14.53 7.49
CA SER A 85 0.82 -15.04 6.34
C SER A 85 0.38 -16.51 6.47
N LYS A 86 0.97 -17.28 7.40
CA LYS A 86 0.62 -18.67 7.68
C LYS A 86 -0.39 -18.82 8.82
N GLY A 87 -0.88 -17.70 9.38
CA GLY A 87 -1.80 -17.72 10.52
C GLY A 87 -1.12 -17.90 11.89
N ILE A 88 0.21 -17.95 11.94
CA ILE A 88 0.94 -18.12 13.20
C ILE A 88 0.94 -16.79 13.94
N LYS A 89 0.43 -16.81 15.17
CA LYS A 89 0.42 -15.66 16.08
C LYS A 89 1.73 -15.58 16.86
N VAL A 90 2.29 -14.38 16.93
CA VAL A 90 3.48 -14.08 17.73
C VAL A 90 3.26 -12.77 18.50
N THR A 91 3.94 -12.63 19.63
CA THR A 91 3.93 -11.40 20.42
C THR A 91 4.98 -10.45 19.88
N LEU A 92 4.60 -9.21 19.58
CA LEU A 92 5.49 -8.13 19.17
C LEU A 92 5.64 -7.14 20.33
N PRO A 93 6.81 -7.08 20.98
CA PRO A 93 7.07 -6.14 22.05
C PRO A 93 7.21 -4.71 21.48
N LEU A 94 6.51 -3.75 22.10
CA LEU A 94 6.50 -2.36 21.64
C LEU A 94 7.76 -1.57 22.02
N ASP A 95 8.59 -2.08 22.94
CA ASP A 95 9.90 -1.53 23.24
C ASP A 95 10.91 -1.66 22.11
N ARG A 96 10.61 -2.50 21.10
CA ARG A 96 11.40 -2.68 19.87
C ARG A 96 10.91 -1.81 18.71
N ALA A 97 10.34 -0.64 18.98
CA ALA A 97 9.72 0.25 17.99
C ALA A 97 10.64 0.68 16.84
N SER A 98 11.96 0.75 17.06
CA SER A 98 12.95 1.05 16.01
C SER A 98 13.16 -0.09 15.00
N HIS A 99 12.65 -1.30 15.27
CA HIS A 99 12.89 -2.48 14.45
C HIS A 99 11.81 -2.74 13.40
N PHE A 100 10.74 -1.96 13.36
CA PHE A 100 9.63 -2.16 12.44
C PHE A 100 8.96 -0.86 12.01
N ASP A 101 8.25 -0.92 10.89
CA ASP A 101 7.32 0.12 10.44
C ASP A 101 5.89 -0.36 10.51
N VAL A 102 4.98 0.62 10.61
CA VAL A 102 3.53 0.41 10.69
C VAL A 102 2.88 0.93 9.42
N TYR A 103 2.01 0.11 8.86
CA TYR A 103 1.26 0.43 7.64
C TYR A 103 -0.23 0.25 7.88
N ARG A 104 -1.02 1.05 7.19
CA ARG A 104 -2.47 0.87 7.09
C ARG A 104 -2.81 0.38 5.68
N GLN A 105 -3.81 -0.50 5.60
CA GLN A 105 -4.43 -0.86 4.33
C GLN A 105 -5.80 -0.20 4.22
N ASP A 106 -6.06 0.38 3.08
CA ASP A 106 -7.35 0.93 2.69
C ASP A 106 -7.69 0.51 1.25
N THR A 107 -8.95 0.60 0.90
CA THR A 107 -9.43 0.34 -0.46
C THR A 107 -9.62 1.67 -1.16
N ILE A 108 -9.00 1.80 -2.32
CA ILE A 108 -9.16 2.95 -3.21
C ILE A 108 -9.82 2.52 -4.51
N GLU A 109 -10.45 3.46 -5.17
CA GLU A 109 -11.06 3.27 -6.49
C GLU A 109 -10.13 3.82 -7.56
N LEU A 110 -9.82 3.00 -8.55
CA LEU A 110 -8.99 3.36 -9.69
C LEU A 110 -9.69 3.02 -11.01
N ALA A 111 -9.49 3.85 -12.01
CA ALA A 111 -10.00 3.67 -13.36
C ALA A 111 -8.86 3.66 -14.39
N VAL A 112 -9.13 3.20 -15.59
CA VAL A 112 -8.20 3.36 -16.73
C VAL A 112 -7.95 4.85 -16.96
N GLY A 113 -6.67 5.25 -17.11
CA GLY A 113 -6.26 6.64 -17.24
C GLY A 113 -5.83 7.29 -15.93
N ASP A 114 -6.19 6.73 -14.75
CA ASP A 114 -5.68 7.23 -13.48
C ASP A 114 -4.14 7.12 -13.43
N HIS A 115 -3.54 8.07 -12.72
CA HIS A 115 -2.13 8.06 -12.39
C HIS A 115 -1.92 7.43 -11.03
N LEU A 116 -0.93 6.57 -10.92
CA LEU A 116 -0.52 5.99 -9.66
C LEU A 116 0.99 6.16 -9.45
N ARG A 117 1.38 6.34 -8.20
CA ARG A 117 2.77 6.43 -7.78
C ARG A 117 3.16 5.15 -7.05
N ILE A 118 4.27 4.56 -7.44
CA ILE A 118 4.85 3.41 -6.73
C ILE A 118 5.42 3.91 -5.40
N THR A 119 5.02 3.32 -4.29
CA THR A 119 5.42 3.76 -2.93
C THR A 119 6.53 2.91 -2.32
N LYS A 120 6.97 1.84 -3.01
CA LYS A 120 8.04 0.96 -2.55
C LYS A 120 8.74 0.31 -3.73
N ASN A 121 10.07 0.19 -3.64
CA ASN A 121 10.86 -0.56 -4.62
C ASN A 121 10.38 -2.01 -4.72
N GLY A 122 10.32 -2.54 -5.94
CA GLY A 122 9.86 -3.90 -6.21
C GLY A 122 10.10 -4.31 -7.65
N GLN A 123 9.37 -5.32 -8.08
CA GLN A 123 9.37 -5.79 -9.46
C GLN A 123 7.93 -6.03 -9.92
N ASP A 124 7.70 -5.87 -11.21
CA ASP A 124 6.47 -6.26 -11.87
C ASP A 124 6.42 -7.77 -12.16
N VAL A 125 5.34 -8.26 -12.78
CA VAL A 125 5.19 -9.67 -13.18
C VAL A 125 6.32 -10.15 -14.10
N ASN A 126 6.87 -9.27 -14.91
CA ASN A 126 7.94 -9.55 -15.87
C ASN A 126 9.35 -9.31 -15.28
N LYS A 127 9.47 -9.19 -13.95
CA LYS A 127 10.71 -8.90 -13.23
C LYS A 127 11.35 -7.55 -13.59
N GLN A 128 10.58 -6.64 -14.20
CA GLN A 128 11.03 -5.27 -14.45
C GLN A 128 11.04 -4.49 -13.14
N ARG A 129 12.10 -3.72 -12.92
CA ARG A 129 12.26 -2.91 -11.71
C ARG A 129 11.20 -1.81 -11.61
N LEU A 130 10.56 -1.75 -10.46
CA LEU A 130 9.64 -0.69 -10.03
C LEU A 130 10.33 0.11 -8.93
N ASP A 131 10.66 1.36 -9.22
CA ASP A 131 11.30 2.25 -8.26
C ASP A 131 10.25 3.02 -7.46
N ASN A 132 10.54 3.25 -6.18
CA ASN A 132 9.76 4.15 -5.35
C ASN A 132 9.72 5.56 -5.99
N GLY A 133 8.54 6.17 -6.00
CA GLY A 133 8.30 7.47 -6.64
C GLY A 133 7.97 7.39 -8.14
N LYS A 134 8.08 6.22 -8.79
CA LYS A 134 7.73 6.08 -10.21
C LYS A 134 6.24 6.32 -10.42
N LEU A 135 5.94 7.22 -11.37
CA LEU A 135 4.56 7.51 -11.79
C LEU A 135 4.19 6.65 -13.00
N LEU A 136 3.04 6.00 -12.92
CA LEU A 136 2.49 5.15 -13.97
C LEU A 136 1.06 5.59 -14.28
N THR A 137 0.63 5.44 -15.53
CA THR A 137 -0.77 5.63 -15.95
C THR A 137 -1.41 4.28 -16.21
N ILE A 138 -2.56 4.03 -15.61
CA ILE A 138 -3.30 2.76 -15.78
C ILE A 138 -3.81 2.66 -17.22
N LYS A 139 -3.48 1.57 -17.89
CA LYS A 139 -3.94 1.26 -19.24
C LYS A 139 -5.06 0.24 -19.24
N GLN A 140 -4.97 -0.75 -18.35
CA GLN A 140 -5.94 -1.85 -18.33
C GLN A 140 -5.95 -2.58 -17.00
N PHE A 141 -7.13 -2.98 -16.56
CA PHE A 141 -7.32 -3.99 -15.51
C PHE A 141 -7.53 -5.34 -16.21
N ASN A 142 -6.65 -6.29 -15.96
CA ASN A 142 -6.65 -7.59 -16.62
C ASN A 142 -7.60 -8.57 -15.92
N LYS A 143 -8.09 -9.58 -16.65
CA LYS A 143 -9.00 -10.61 -16.11
C LYS A 143 -8.40 -11.43 -14.97
N ASP A 144 -7.07 -11.57 -14.93
CA ASP A 144 -6.34 -12.27 -13.87
C ASP A 144 -6.14 -11.41 -12.60
N GLY A 145 -6.64 -10.18 -12.60
CA GLY A 145 -6.53 -9.23 -11.50
C GLY A 145 -5.21 -8.44 -11.48
N SER A 146 -4.34 -8.61 -12.48
CA SER A 146 -3.17 -7.75 -12.68
C SER A 146 -3.55 -6.42 -13.32
N ILE A 147 -2.72 -5.39 -13.13
CA ILE A 147 -2.93 -4.06 -13.71
C ILE A 147 -1.80 -3.78 -14.69
N THR A 148 -2.15 -3.48 -15.95
CA THR A 148 -1.20 -2.97 -16.93
C THR A 148 -1.14 -1.45 -16.83
N ALA A 149 0.04 -0.90 -16.62
CA ALA A 149 0.28 0.53 -16.50
C ALA A 149 1.54 0.93 -17.27
N GLN A 150 1.62 2.16 -17.74
CA GLN A 150 2.77 2.66 -18.50
C GLN A 150 3.43 3.85 -17.82
N HIS A 151 4.74 3.98 -18.00
CA HIS A 151 5.51 5.14 -17.56
C HIS A 151 5.59 6.15 -18.69
N GLY A 152 4.94 7.32 -18.50
CA GLY A 152 4.81 8.35 -19.54
C GLY A 152 3.60 8.14 -20.47
N ILE A 153 3.29 9.16 -21.26
CA ILE A 153 2.13 9.22 -22.17
C ILE A 153 2.50 9.04 -23.64
N GLN A 154 3.79 8.91 -23.96
CA GLN A 154 4.28 8.83 -25.34
C GLN A 154 3.99 7.45 -25.95
N LYS A 155 3.80 7.41 -27.27
CA LYS A 155 3.68 6.17 -28.03
C LYS A 155 4.96 5.32 -27.88
N GLY A 156 4.84 4.08 -27.41
CA GLY A 156 5.97 3.20 -27.09
C GLY A 156 6.54 3.38 -25.68
N ALA A 157 5.85 4.10 -24.81
CA ALA A 157 6.20 4.21 -23.40
C ALA A 157 6.30 2.82 -22.75
N LYS A 158 7.26 2.67 -21.83
CA LYS A 158 7.52 1.39 -21.16
C LYS A 158 6.31 0.95 -20.33
N GLU A 159 5.84 -0.26 -20.59
CA GLU A 159 4.72 -0.87 -19.87
C GLU A 159 5.21 -1.76 -18.72
N TYR A 160 4.43 -1.77 -17.66
CA TYR A 160 4.61 -2.59 -16.47
C TYR A 160 3.33 -3.36 -16.19
N ARG A 161 3.47 -4.61 -15.76
CA ARG A 161 2.35 -5.41 -15.33
C ARG A 161 2.42 -5.64 -13.82
N LEU A 162 1.63 -4.87 -13.07
CA LEU A 162 1.55 -4.98 -11.63
C LEU A 162 0.80 -6.25 -11.25
N PRO A 163 1.32 -7.12 -10.37
CA PRO A 163 0.68 -8.38 -10.02
C PRO A 163 -0.65 -8.17 -9.31
N LYS A 164 -1.52 -9.18 -9.34
CA LYS A 164 -2.75 -9.20 -8.54
C LYS A 164 -2.43 -8.94 -7.07
N GLY A 165 -3.18 -8.04 -6.45
CA GLY A 165 -2.97 -7.66 -5.04
C GLY A 165 -1.76 -6.75 -4.81
N PHE A 166 -1.18 -6.16 -5.87
CA PHE A 166 -0.16 -5.12 -5.71
C PHE A 166 -0.75 -3.93 -4.96
N SER A 167 -0.18 -3.60 -3.81
CA SER A 167 -0.72 -2.60 -2.89
C SER A 167 0.25 -1.46 -2.54
N ASN A 168 1.52 -1.52 -3.02
CA ASN A 168 2.50 -0.45 -2.79
C ASN A 168 2.32 0.67 -3.83
N LEU A 169 1.18 1.34 -3.80
CA LEU A 169 0.79 2.41 -4.71
C LEU A 169 0.02 3.51 -3.99
N ASP A 170 0.02 4.72 -4.59
CA ASP A 170 -0.70 5.90 -4.11
C ASP A 170 -1.20 6.70 -5.32
#